data_c82b4a8393048f8c3339639a70404238
#
_entry.id   c82b4a8393048f8c3339639a70404238
#
_cell.length_a   1.000
_cell.length_b   1.000
_cell.length_c   1.000
_cell.angle_alpha   90.00
_cell.angle_beta   90.00
_cell.angle_gamma   90.00
#
_symmetry.space_group_name_H-M   'P 1'
#
loop_
_entity.id
_entity.type
_entity.pdbx_description
1 polymer ?
#
loop_
_entity_poly.entity_id
_entity_poly.type
_entity_poly.pdbx_seq_one_letter_code
_entity_poly.pdbx_strand_id
1 'polypeptide(L)'
;TLREWTESSREDFIWKCVCSDKSVAKKDKEIDALYENTSELGIPVTSDPKQISQFLEIEKNSVVFCTYQSSPLIAEAQKDPNIKAFDIVFADEAHRCTGNVSEAFGCVLDNKKIRADKRLFMTATPRFVNEKIKRKADEENIEYASMDDEEQFGKVMHKLDFSEAIKQKLLTDYRVIVMGIDEPEVHEKVISRKLTDRSGDYENLAHHIGLAKSVQEYGLERVITFHTR
;
A
#
# COMPACT_ATOMS: atom_id res chain seq x y z
N THR A 1 6.96 6.82 9.47
CA THR A 1 5.91 6.44 10.46
C THR A 1 6.52 6.16 11.83
N LEU A 2 7.44 5.17 12.02
CA LEU A 2 8.05 4.90 13.34
C LEU A 2 8.70 6.14 13.95
N ARG A 3 9.54 6.86 13.19
CA ARG A 3 10.18 8.09 13.64
C ARG A 3 9.17 9.15 14.10
N GLU A 4 8.12 9.36 13.34
CA GLU A 4 7.05 10.30 13.68
C GLU A 4 6.32 9.90 14.96
N TRP A 5 6.09 8.59 15.15
CA TRP A 5 5.49 8.08 16.39
C TRP A 5 6.40 8.32 17.60
N THR A 6 7.72 8.06 17.47
CA THR A 6 8.67 8.28 18.57
C THR A 6 8.86 9.75 18.89
N GLU A 7 8.85 10.64 17.88
CA GLU A 7 8.98 12.09 18.06
C GLU A 7 7.69 12.73 18.60
N SER A 8 6.51 12.16 18.31
CA SER A 8 5.22 12.75 18.67
C SER A 8 4.61 12.14 19.94
N SER A 9 5.11 11.00 20.39
CA SER A 9 4.60 10.34 21.59
C SER A 9 4.95 11.12 22.85
N ARG A 10 3.95 11.26 23.74
CA ARG A 10 4.15 11.87 25.06
C ARG A 10 4.60 10.86 26.12
N GLU A 11 4.46 9.57 25.81
CA GLU A 11 4.80 8.46 26.71
C GLU A 11 5.76 7.52 26.01
N ASP A 12 6.63 6.91 26.78
CA ASP A 12 7.54 5.89 26.27
C ASP A 12 6.77 4.63 25.90
N PHE A 13 7.10 4.08 24.76
CA PHE A 13 6.57 2.80 24.29
C PHE A 13 7.69 1.93 23.72
N ILE A 14 7.50 0.62 23.82
CA ILE A 14 8.35 -0.34 23.12
C ILE A 14 7.75 -0.68 21.77
N TRP A 15 8.57 -1.05 20.80
CA TRP A 15 8.07 -1.37 19.47
C TRP A 15 8.80 -2.56 18.84
N LYS A 16 8.12 -3.21 17.89
CA LYS A 16 8.64 -4.32 17.11
C LYS A 16 8.18 -4.17 15.65
N CYS A 17 9.10 -4.43 14.71
CA CYS A 17 8.75 -4.52 13.30
C CYS A 17 8.64 -5.99 12.88
N VAL A 18 7.56 -6.34 12.18
CA VAL A 18 7.29 -7.68 11.68
C VAL A 18 7.24 -7.65 10.16
N CYS A 19 8.19 -8.34 9.53
CA CYS A 19 8.28 -8.45 8.09
C CYS A 19 8.77 -9.85 7.70
N SER A 20 8.06 -10.51 6.77
CA SER A 20 8.40 -11.84 6.27
C SER A 20 9.27 -11.80 5.02
N ASP A 21 9.44 -10.65 4.41
CA ASP A 21 10.18 -10.51 3.16
C ASP A 21 11.69 -10.57 3.41
N LYS A 22 12.26 -11.74 3.13
CA LYS A 22 13.72 -11.97 3.17
C LYS A 22 14.44 -11.31 1.99
N SER A 23 13.72 -10.79 0.99
CA SER A 23 14.33 -10.11 -0.15
C SER A 23 14.90 -8.75 0.24
N VAL A 24 14.41 -8.17 1.33
CA VAL A 24 15.01 -6.99 1.97
C VAL A 24 16.45 -7.27 2.44
N ALA A 25 16.82 -8.55 2.59
CA ALA A 25 18.18 -8.99 2.98
C ALA A 25 19.01 -9.52 1.80
N LYS A 26 18.47 -9.66 0.59
CA LYS A 26 19.22 -10.08 -0.59
C LYS A 26 19.63 -8.87 -1.43
N LYS A 27 20.92 -8.56 -1.45
CA LYS A 27 21.52 -7.69 -2.44
C LYS A 27 21.30 -8.28 -3.84
N ASP A 28 20.34 -7.75 -4.59
CA ASP A 28 20.40 -7.82 -6.04
C ASP A 28 21.48 -6.86 -6.51
N LYS A 29 22.57 -7.42 -7.03
CA LYS A 29 23.81 -6.71 -7.43
C LYS A 29 23.63 -5.77 -8.63
N GLU A 30 22.42 -5.56 -9.12
CA GLU A 30 22.17 -4.80 -10.37
C GLU A 30 21.19 -3.63 -10.24
N ILE A 31 20.69 -3.32 -9.05
CA ILE A 31 19.87 -2.13 -8.87
C ILE A 31 20.56 -1.27 -7.81
N ASP A 32 21.24 -0.25 -8.32
CA ASP A 32 21.81 0.87 -7.58
C ASP A 32 20.64 1.76 -7.06
N ALA A 33 19.83 1.22 -6.19
CA ALA A 33 18.69 1.88 -5.59
C ALA A 33 18.75 1.68 -4.08
N LEU A 34 19.02 2.74 -3.40
CA LEU A 34 18.57 3.20 -2.06
C LEU A 34 17.64 2.26 -1.25
N TYR A 35 17.95 0.96 -1.19
CA TYR A 35 17.43 0.09 -0.17
C TYR A 35 18.48 -0.06 0.93
N GLU A 36 18.43 0.87 1.87
CA GLU A 36 19.12 0.69 3.13
C GLU A 36 18.66 -0.64 3.74
N ASN A 37 19.61 -1.51 3.98
CA ASN A 37 19.39 -2.80 4.61
C ASN A 37 18.76 -2.54 5.99
N THR A 38 17.64 -3.15 6.33
CA THR A 38 17.01 -2.98 7.65
C THR A 38 17.97 -3.32 8.79
N SER A 39 18.98 -4.16 8.54
CA SER A 39 20.07 -4.43 9.48
C SER A 39 21.03 -3.26 9.68
N GLU A 40 21.16 -2.36 8.70
CA GLU A 40 22.00 -1.16 8.80
C GLU A 40 21.27 -0.03 9.54
N LEU A 41 19.94 -0.03 9.52
CA LEU A 41 19.11 0.93 10.26
C LEU A 41 19.01 0.61 11.75
N GLY A 42 19.53 -0.53 12.22
CA GLY A 42 19.43 -0.96 13.62
C GLY A 42 17.98 -1.24 14.08
N ILE A 43 17.03 -1.37 13.14
CA ILE A 43 15.63 -1.64 13.44
C ILE A 43 15.45 -3.13 13.70
N PRO A 44 15.00 -3.57 14.88
CA PRO A 44 14.77 -4.96 15.18
C PRO A 44 13.56 -5.49 14.42
N VAL A 45 13.82 -6.18 13.31
CA VAL A 45 12.80 -6.84 12.49
C VAL A 45 12.76 -8.34 12.81
N THR A 46 11.57 -8.92 12.91
CA THR A 46 11.39 -10.35 13.10
C THR A 46 10.37 -10.94 12.13
N SER A 47 10.60 -12.21 11.76
CA SER A 47 9.61 -13.07 11.10
C SER A 47 9.29 -14.32 11.92
N ASP A 48 9.72 -14.36 13.19
CA ASP A 48 9.51 -15.49 14.09
C ASP A 48 8.30 -15.24 15.01
N PRO A 49 7.20 -16.01 14.89
CA PRO A 49 6.01 -15.86 15.73
C PRO A 49 6.30 -15.97 17.23
N LYS A 50 7.30 -16.76 17.63
CA LYS A 50 7.69 -16.88 19.04
C LYS A 50 8.26 -15.59 19.59
N GLN A 51 9.10 -14.90 18.81
CA GLN A 51 9.62 -13.60 19.22
C GLN A 51 8.53 -12.54 19.27
N ILE A 52 7.51 -12.66 18.40
CA ILE A 52 6.33 -11.79 18.44
C ILE A 52 5.54 -12.03 19.70
N SER A 53 5.24 -13.31 20.05
CA SER A 53 4.53 -13.66 21.28
C SER A 53 5.27 -13.12 22.51
N GLN A 54 6.57 -13.39 22.64
CA GLN A 54 7.39 -12.88 23.73
C GLN A 54 7.37 -11.35 23.85
N PHE A 55 7.34 -10.64 22.73
CA PHE A 55 7.22 -9.19 22.72
C PHE A 55 5.85 -8.73 23.20
N LEU A 56 4.76 -9.41 22.78
CA LEU A 56 3.39 -9.08 23.16
C LEU A 56 3.04 -9.43 24.61
N GLU A 57 3.83 -10.29 25.27
CA GLU A 57 3.72 -10.61 26.70
C GLU A 57 4.27 -9.50 27.61
N ILE A 58 5.07 -8.58 27.07
CA ILE A 58 5.65 -7.50 27.87
C ILE A 58 4.55 -6.53 28.29
N GLU A 59 4.36 -6.36 29.59
CA GLU A 59 3.37 -5.43 30.16
C GLU A 59 3.85 -3.96 30.08
N LYS A 60 3.91 -3.43 28.88
CA LYS A 60 4.25 -2.02 28.57
C LYS A 60 3.41 -1.54 27.40
N ASN A 61 3.29 -0.22 27.27
CA ASN A 61 2.78 0.36 26.03
C ASN A 61 3.64 -0.12 24.87
N SER A 62 3.04 -0.84 23.95
CA SER A 62 3.75 -1.50 22.86
C SER A 62 3.08 -1.25 21.52
N VAL A 63 3.90 -1.10 20.49
CA VAL A 63 3.46 -0.91 19.10
C VAL A 63 4.10 -1.93 18.20
N VAL A 64 3.30 -2.61 17.38
CA VAL A 64 3.78 -3.54 16.36
C VAL A 64 3.57 -2.91 14.98
N PHE A 65 4.65 -2.71 14.25
CA PHE A 65 4.61 -2.31 12.84
C PHE A 65 4.71 -3.56 11.98
N CYS A 66 3.71 -3.82 11.17
CA CYS A 66 3.62 -5.04 10.37
C CYS A 66 3.21 -4.73 8.93
N THR A 67 3.82 -5.41 7.96
CA THR A 67 3.30 -5.39 6.59
C THR A 67 2.09 -6.33 6.46
N TYR A 68 1.18 -6.07 5.52
CA TYR A 68 0.03 -6.94 5.30
C TYR A 68 0.46 -8.39 5.02
N GLN A 69 1.49 -8.60 4.22
CA GLN A 69 2.02 -9.93 3.90
C GLN A 69 2.51 -10.70 5.13
N SER A 70 2.89 -9.98 6.19
CA SER A 70 3.39 -10.57 7.44
C SER A 70 2.32 -10.69 8.52
N SER A 71 1.11 -10.22 8.27
CA SER A 71 0.01 -10.29 9.25
C SER A 71 -0.33 -11.71 9.71
N PRO A 72 -0.17 -12.79 8.90
CA PRO A 72 -0.32 -14.15 9.39
C PRO A 72 0.62 -14.54 10.54
N LEU A 73 1.80 -13.91 10.63
CA LEU A 73 2.73 -14.14 11.73
C LEU A 73 2.19 -13.58 13.06
N ILE A 74 1.48 -12.45 13.00
CA ILE A 74 0.77 -11.90 14.15
C ILE A 74 -0.38 -12.83 14.57
N ALA A 75 -1.16 -13.31 13.59
CA ALA A 75 -2.24 -14.25 13.82
C ALA A 75 -1.73 -15.54 14.47
N GLU A 76 -0.57 -16.04 14.01
CA GLU A 76 0.07 -17.23 14.59
C GLU A 76 0.52 -16.97 16.05
N ALA A 77 1.14 -15.81 16.30
CA ALA A 77 1.56 -15.43 17.65
C ALA A 77 0.36 -15.33 18.61
N GLN A 78 -0.78 -14.81 18.15
CA GLN A 78 -2.01 -14.68 18.95
C GLN A 78 -2.82 -15.98 19.10
N LYS A 79 -2.39 -17.11 18.53
CA LYS A 79 -2.99 -18.42 18.88
C LYS A 79 -2.77 -18.79 20.35
N ASP A 80 -1.72 -18.25 20.97
CA ASP A 80 -1.55 -18.37 22.41
C ASP A 80 -2.64 -17.56 23.12
N PRO A 81 -3.47 -18.23 23.96
CA PRO A 81 -4.57 -17.56 24.67
C PRO A 81 -4.08 -16.55 25.72
N ASN A 82 -2.83 -16.63 26.16
CA ASN A 82 -2.24 -15.68 27.11
C ASN A 82 -1.90 -14.32 26.46
N ILE A 83 -1.73 -14.28 25.13
CA ILE A 83 -1.50 -13.03 24.43
C ILE A 83 -2.78 -12.22 24.41
N LYS A 84 -2.74 -11.00 24.93
CA LYS A 84 -3.88 -10.08 24.94
C LYS A 84 -4.27 -9.65 23.52
N ALA A 85 -5.52 -9.23 23.34
CA ALA A 85 -5.94 -8.53 22.11
C ALA A 85 -5.22 -7.18 22.01
N PHE A 86 -5.07 -6.68 20.81
CA PHE A 86 -4.64 -5.29 20.62
C PHE A 86 -5.78 -4.33 21.01
N ASP A 87 -5.46 -3.24 21.69
CA ASP A 87 -6.44 -2.18 21.96
C ASP A 87 -6.96 -1.58 20.67
N ILE A 88 -6.06 -1.38 19.68
CA ILE A 88 -6.42 -0.85 18.37
C ILE A 88 -5.46 -1.35 17.28
N VAL A 89 -6.02 -1.63 16.11
CA VAL A 89 -5.27 -1.90 14.88
C VAL A 89 -5.52 -0.77 13.88
N PHE A 90 -4.46 -0.18 13.38
CA PHE A 90 -4.49 0.77 12.27
C PHE A 90 -4.13 0.04 10.98
N ALA A 91 -5.06 -0.01 10.04
CA ALA A 91 -4.84 -0.58 8.71
C ALA A 91 -4.70 0.56 7.70
N ASP A 92 -3.45 0.94 7.43
CA ASP A 92 -3.12 1.95 6.43
C ASP A 92 -3.18 1.35 5.02
N GLU A 93 -3.53 2.15 4.02
CA GLU A 93 -3.80 1.69 2.65
C GLU A 93 -4.80 0.51 2.61
N ALA A 94 -5.87 0.61 3.40
CA ALA A 94 -6.84 -0.45 3.63
C ALA A 94 -7.57 -0.93 2.36
N HIS A 95 -7.51 -0.16 1.26
CA HIS A 95 -7.99 -0.61 -0.05
C HIS A 95 -7.30 -1.90 -0.54
N ARG A 96 -6.14 -2.26 0.03
CA ARG A 96 -5.45 -3.53 -0.23
C ARG A 96 -6.16 -4.74 0.36
N CYS A 97 -7.04 -4.53 1.35
CA CYS A 97 -7.84 -5.60 1.95
C CYS A 97 -9.12 -5.88 1.15
N THR A 98 -9.37 -5.17 0.04
CA THR A 98 -10.58 -5.32 -0.78
C THR A 98 -10.38 -6.24 -1.97
N GLY A 99 -11.47 -6.79 -2.49
CA GLY A 99 -11.48 -7.75 -3.59
C GLY A 99 -11.37 -9.18 -3.08
N ASN A 100 -10.77 -10.07 -3.85
CA ASN A 100 -10.50 -11.44 -3.42
C ASN A 100 -9.49 -11.40 -2.26
N VAL A 101 -9.94 -11.79 -1.09
CA VAL A 101 -9.18 -11.67 0.15
C VAL A 101 -8.16 -12.78 0.21
N SER A 102 -6.90 -12.48 -0.12
CA SER A 102 -5.81 -13.41 0.16
C SER A 102 -5.68 -13.62 1.68
N GLU A 103 -5.21 -14.78 2.09
CA GLU A 103 -5.06 -15.14 3.51
C GLU A 103 -4.31 -14.05 4.30
N ALA A 104 -3.25 -13.50 3.73
CA ALA A 104 -2.43 -12.47 4.37
C ALA A 104 -3.19 -11.15 4.60
N PHE A 105 -3.92 -10.66 3.61
CA PHE A 105 -4.67 -9.40 3.73
C PHE A 105 -5.96 -9.59 4.53
N GLY A 106 -6.57 -10.78 4.50
CA GLY A 106 -7.77 -11.14 5.27
C GLY A 106 -7.53 -11.21 6.77
N CYS A 107 -6.30 -11.48 7.23
CA CYS A 107 -6.01 -11.55 8.67
C CYS A 107 -6.39 -10.28 9.42
N VAL A 108 -6.22 -9.11 8.80
CA VAL A 108 -6.50 -7.83 9.45
C VAL A 108 -8.01 -7.58 9.61
N LEU A 109 -8.84 -8.18 8.74
CA LEU A 109 -10.29 -8.04 8.79
C LEU A 109 -10.93 -8.98 9.82
N ASP A 110 -10.30 -10.12 10.08
CA ASP A 110 -10.87 -11.20 10.89
C ASP A 110 -10.40 -11.15 12.35
N ASN A 111 -11.33 -10.90 13.27
CA ASN A 111 -11.05 -10.88 14.71
C ASN A 111 -10.72 -12.25 15.29
N LYS A 112 -11.02 -13.34 14.58
CA LYS A 112 -10.60 -14.69 14.97
C LYS A 112 -9.13 -14.94 14.68
N LYS A 113 -8.57 -14.22 13.69
CA LYS A 113 -7.16 -14.32 13.30
C LYS A 113 -6.30 -13.34 14.09
N ILE A 114 -6.59 -12.04 13.98
CA ILE A 114 -5.91 -11.00 14.77
C ILE A 114 -6.92 -10.39 15.73
N ARG A 115 -6.77 -10.69 17.01
CA ARG A 115 -7.67 -10.18 18.04
C ARG A 115 -7.36 -8.71 18.33
N ALA A 116 -8.38 -7.88 18.22
CA ALA A 116 -8.30 -6.45 18.52
C ALA A 116 -9.65 -5.92 18.98
N ASP A 117 -9.64 -5.01 19.95
CA ASP A 117 -10.86 -4.36 20.44
C ASP A 117 -11.42 -3.38 19.44
N LYS A 118 -10.54 -2.67 18.73
CA LYS A 118 -10.90 -1.67 17.72
C LYS A 118 -10.03 -1.81 16.47
N ARG A 119 -10.61 -1.41 15.34
CA ARG A 119 -9.89 -1.27 14.07
C ARG A 119 -10.20 0.08 13.43
N LEU A 120 -9.18 0.70 12.88
CA LEU A 120 -9.30 1.90 12.07
C LEU A 120 -8.70 1.61 10.70
N PHE A 121 -9.55 1.67 9.68
CA PHE A 121 -9.16 1.50 8.29
C PHE A 121 -8.96 2.86 7.64
N MET A 122 -7.79 3.09 7.06
CA MET A 122 -7.42 4.35 6.45
C MET A 122 -7.01 4.13 4.99
N THR A 123 -7.50 4.97 4.10
CA THR A 123 -7.10 4.95 2.69
C THR A 123 -7.43 6.26 2.00
N ALA A 124 -6.59 6.67 1.06
CA ALA A 124 -6.90 7.77 0.15
C ALA A 124 -7.81 7.34 -1.02
N THR A 125 -7.89 6.03 -1.30
CA THR A 125 -8.57 5.48 -2.47
C THR A 125 -9.49 4.32 -2.07
N PRO A 126 -10.66 4.58 -1.47
CA PRO A 126 -11.58 3.52 -1.10
C PRO A 126 -11.98 2.70 -2.34
N ARG A 127 -12.06 1.39 -2.18
CA ARG A 127 -12.42 0.46 -3.25
C ARG A 127 -13.69 -0.28 -2.91
N PHE A 128 -14.58 -0.34 -3.91
CA PHE A 128 -15.86 -1.03 -3.82
C PHE A 128 -15.89 -2.14 -4.85
N VAL A 129 -16.33 -3.32 -4.43
CA VAL A 129 -16.48 -4.46 -5.33
C VAL A 129 -17.77 -4.30 -6.13
N ASN A 130 -17.67 -4.43 -7.45
CA ASN A 130 -18.82 -4.31 -8.35
C ASN A 130 -19.82 -5.45 -8.09
N GLU A 131 -21.13 -5.17 -8.18
CA GLU A 131 -22.21 -6.13 -7.97
C GLU A 131 -22.11 -7.41 -8.82
N LYS A 132 -21.58 -7.31 -10.05
CA LYS A 132 -21.33 -8.49 -10.89
C LYS A 132 -20.27 -9.42 -10.29
N ILE A 133 -19.21 -8.82 -9.70
CA ILE A 133 -18.14 -9.56 -9.06
C ILE A 133 -18.63 -10.15 -7.74
N LYS A 134 -19.43 -9.42 -6.98
CA LYS A 134 -20.06 -9.90 -5.73
C LYS A 134 -20.87 -11.16 -6.01
N ARG A 135 -21.79 -11.11 -6.98
CA ARG A 135 -22.62 -12.27 -7.38
C ARG A 135 -21.78 -13.46 -7.80
N LYS A 136 -20.74 -13.25 -8.60
CA LYS A 136 -19.85 -14.33 -9.04
C LYS A 136 -19.09 -14.95 -7.88
N ALA A 137 -18.62 -14.12 -6.94
CA ALA A 137 -17.93 -14.59 -5.73
C ALA A 137 -18.87 -15.43 -4.85
N ASP A 138 -20.13 -15.01 -4.68
CA ASP A 138 -21.16 -15.75 -3.95
C ASP A 138 -21.47 -17.09 -4.61
N GLU A 139 -21.59 -17.14 -5.94
CA GLU A 139 -21.81 -18.39 -6.71
C GLU A 139 -20.63 -19.35 -6.59
N GLU A 140 -19.40 -18.87 -6.55
CA GLU A 140 -18.17 -19.66 -6.47
C GLU A 140 -17.69 -19.88 -5.00
N ASN A 141 -18.42 -19.41 -3.99
CA ASN A 141 -18.03 -19.40 -2.57
C ASN A 141 -16.63 -18.80 -2.35
N ILE A 142 -16.32 -17.71 -3.03
CA ILE A 142 -15.06 -16.98 -2.87
C ILE A 142 -15.27 -15.86 -1.86
N GLU A 143 -14.48 -15.84 -0.80
CA GLU A 143 -14.48 -14.73 0.15
C GLU A 143 -13.98 -13.44 -0.52
N TYR A 144 -14.76 -12.39 -0.39
CA TYR A 144 -14.38 -11.05 -0.84
C TYR A 144 -14.64 -10.01 0.25
N ALA A 145 -13.93 -8.90 0.15
CA ALA A 145 -14.13 -7.74 1.01
C ALA A 145 -14.37 -6.49 0.17
N SER A 146 -15.27 -5.64 0.61
CA SER A 146 -15.62 -4.39 -0.07
C SER A 146 -15.79 -3.28 0.96
N MET A 147 -15.22 -2.10 0.72
CA MET A 147 -15.22 -1.02 1.71
C MET A 147 -16.60 -0.37 1.92
N ASP A 148 -17.63 -0.77 1.16
CA ASP A 148 -19.02 -0.44 1.40
C ASP A 148 -19.71 -1.40 2.38
N ASP A 149 -19.03 -2.46 2.82
CA ASP A 149 -19.51 -3.38 3.84
C ASP A 149 -19.18 -2.83 5.25
N GLU A 150 -20.18 -2.26 5.90
CA GLU A 150 -20.05 -1.70 7.25
C GLU A 150 -19.79 -2.77 8.33
N GLU A 151 -20.11 -4.03 8.09
CA GLU A 151 -19.81 -5.12 9.04
C GLU A 151 -18.33 -5.44 9.06
N GLN A 152 -17.67 -5.33 7.91
CA GLN A 152 -16.22 -5.60 7.77
C GLN A 152 -15.36 -4.36 8.07
N PHE A 153 -15.73 -3.20 7.56
CA PHE A 153 -14.90 -1.98 7.62
C PHE A 153 -15.41 -0.92 8.60
N GLY A 154 -16.62 -1.10 9.11
CA GLY A 154 -17.25 -0.09 9.97
C GLY A 154 -17.76 1.12 9.18
N LYS A 155 -18.33 2.09 9.93
CA LYS A 155 -18.85 3.32 9.34
C LYS A 155 -17.73 4.29 8.96
N VAL A 156 -17.93 5.04 7.88
CA VAL A 156 -17.01 6.12 7.51
C VAL A 156 -17.02 7.20 8.59
N MET A 157 -15.90 7.35 9.29
CA MET A 157 -15.72 8.33 10.36
C MET A 157 -15.31 9.70 9.84
N HIS A 158 -14.50 9.73 8.80
CA HIS A 158 -13.98 10.96 8.20
C HIS A 158 -13.74 10.77 6.71
N LYS A 159 -14.03 11.81 5.92
CA LYS A 159 -13.74 11.89 4.51
C LYS A 159 -13.23 13.28 4.17
N LEU A 160 -12.06 13.33 3.55
CA LEU A 160 -11.49 14.55 3.01
C LEU A 160 -11.25 14.35 1.52
N ASP A 161 -12.05 14.97 0.67
CA ASP A 161 -11.86 14.92 -0.78
C ASP A 161 -10.90 16.03 -1.25
N PHE A 162 -10.42 15.92 -2.51
CA PHE A 162 -9.48 16.88 -3.08
C PHE A 162 -10.02 18.31 -3.09
N SER A 163 -11.30 18.47 -3.43
CA SER A 163 -11.93 19.79 -3.49
C SER A 163 -11.93 20.48 -2.13
N GLU A 164 -12.28 19.74 -1.09
CA GLU A 164 -12.28 20.27 0.27
C GLU A 164 -10.87 20.53 0.78
N ALA A 165 -9.92 19.64 0.50
CA ALA A 165 -8.52 19.81 0.87
C ALA A 165 -7.89 21.06 0.21
N ILE A 166 -8.24 21.35 -1.05
CA ILE A 166 -7.80 22.56 -1.76
C ILE A 166 -8.44 23.81 -1.13
N LYS A 167 -9.74 23.81 -0.84
CA LYS A 167 -10.44 24.91 -0.17
C LYS A 167 -9.81 25.24 1.20
N GLN A 168 -9.43 24.20 1.94
CA GLN A 168 -8.74 24.32 3.23
C GLN A 168 -7.26 24.67 3.11
N LYS A 169 -6.73 24.82 1.88
CA LYS A 169 -5.31 25.09 1.59
C LYS A 169 -4.34 24.03 2.13
N LEU A 170 -4.82 22.80 2.30
CA LEU A 170 -4.01 21.63 2.64
C LEU A 170 -3.31 21.06 1.41
N LEU A 171 -3.92 21.22 0.24
CA LEU A 171 -3.36 20.85 -1.06
C LEU A 171 -3.37 22.07 -1.98
N THR A 172 -2.41 22.12 -2.89
CA THR A 172 -2.41 23.05 -4.02
C THR A 172 -3.45 22.63 -5.05
N ASP A 173 -3.98 23.59 -5.79
CA ASP A 173 -4.83 23.27 -6.94
C ASP A 173 -4.05 22.46 -7.98
N TYR A 174 -4.76 21.66 -8.77
CA TYR A 174 -4.16 20.80 -9.76
C TYR A 174 -4.90 20.89 -11.09
N ARG A 175 -4.20 20.57 -12.16
CA ARG A 175 -4.75 20.49 -13.50
C ARG A 175 -4.49 19.10 -14.07
N VAL A 176 -5.55 18.43 -14.52
CA VAL A 176 -5.43 17.16 -15.26
C VAL A 176 -5.37 17.47 -16.74
N ILE A 177 -4.33 17.01 -17.41
CA ILE A 177 -4.14 17.14 -18.83
C ILE A 177 -4.19 15.74 -19.44
N VAL A 178 -5.09 15.53 -20.39
CA VAL A 178 -5.17 14.31 -21.18
C VAL A 178 -4.66 14.62 -22.57
N MET A 179 -3.53 14.02 -22.94
CA MET A 179 -2.89 14.26 -24.23
C MET A 179 -3.09 13.06 -25.14
N GLY A 180 -3.70 13.27 -26.30
CA GLY A 180 -3.75 12.31 -27.40
C GLY A 180 -2.50 12.41 -28.25
N ILE A 181 -1.92 11.27 -28.61
CA ILE A 181 -0.79 11.19 -29.55
C ILE A 181 -1.28 10.46 -30.80
N ASP A 182 -1.19 11.12 -31.93
CA ASP A 182 -1.64 10.54 -33.19
C ASP A 182 -0.66 9.48 -33.71
N GLU A 183 -1.21 8.41 -34.26
CA GLU A 183 -0.46 7.30 -34.84
C GLU A 183 0.59 7.72 -35.88
N PRO A 184 0.31 8.70 -36.79
CA PRO A 184 1.29 9.17 -37.77
C PRO A 184 2.58 9.76 -37.16
N GLU A 185 2.48 10.50 -36.06
CA GLU A 185 3.66 11.05 -35.38
C GLU A 185 4.55 9.99 -34.75
N VAL A 186 3.94 8.95 -34.19
CA VAL A 186 4.66 7.80 -33.63
C VAL A 186 5.33 7.03 -34.77
N HIS A 187 4.60 6.78 -35.85
CA HIS A 187 5.07 6.02 -37.00
C HIS A 187 6.28 6.66 -37.68
N GLU A 188 6.25 7.97 -37.92
CA GLU A 188 7.36 8.71 -38.48
C GLU A 188 8.64 8.61 -37.66
N LYS A 189 8.51 8.70 -36.31
CA LYS A 189 9.67 8.57 -35.42
C LYS A 189 10.17 7.14 -35.28
N VAL A 190 9.31 6.15 -35.39
CA VAL A 190 9.71 4.73 -35.41
C VAL A 190 10.54 4.45 -36.65
N ILE A 191 10.08 4.86 -37.83
CA ILE A 191 10.81 4.72 -39.10
C ILE A 191 12.17 5.41 -39.02
N SER A 192 12.20 6.68 -38.57
CA SER A 192 13.43 7.47 -38.49
C SER A 192 14.49 6.87 -37.54
N ARG A 193 14.06 6.18 -36.49
CA ARG A 193 14.96 5.57 -35.48
C ARG A 193 15.28 4.10 -35.77
N LYS A 194 14.76 3.49 -36.82
CA LYS A 194 14.91 2.06 -37.16
C LYS A 194 14.54 1.15 -35.96
N LEU A 195 13.51 1.52 -35.22
CA LEU A 195 13.00 0.71 -34.11
C LEU A 195 12.29 -0.52 -34.67
N THR A 196 12.39 -1.64 -33.94
CA THR A 196 11.74 -2.89 -34.33
C THR A 196 10.24 -2.83 -34.09
N ASP A 197 9.49 -3.58 -34.89
CA ASP A 197 8.01 -3.60 -34.93
C ASP A 197 7.37 -4.34 -33.73
N ARG A 198 7.85 -4.07 -32.52
CA ARG A 198 7.27 -4.61 -31.29
C ARG A 198 6.24 -3.61 -30.74
N SER A 199 5.01 -4.08 -30.50
CA SER A 199 3.90 -3.23 -30.00
C SER A 199 4.28 -2.39 -28.76
N GLY A 200 5.09 -2.93 -27.87
CA GLY A 200 5.58 -2.20 -26.70
C GLY A 200 6.49 -1.00 -27.03
N ASP A 201 7.20 -1.02 -28.16
CA ASP A 201 8.07 0.10 -28.57
C ASP A 201 7.24 1.30 -29.01
N TYR A 202 6.08 1.07 -29.63
CA TYR A 202 5.15 2.14 -30.05
C TYR A 202 4.52 2.85 -28.85
N GLU A 203 4.02 2.11 -27.87
CA GLU A 203 3.43 2.68 -26.66
C GLU A 203 4.46 3.49 -25.87
N ASN A 204 5.65 2.94 -25.67
CA ASN A 204 6.73 3.63 -24.97
C ASN A 204 7.13 4.92 -25.72
N LEU A 205 7.22 4.88 -27.04
CA LEU A 205 7.55 6.05 -27.84
C LEU A 205 6.44 7.10 -27.77
N ALA A 206 5.17 6.71 -27.81
CA ALA A 206 4.03 7.61 -27.64
C ALA A 206 4.08 8.31 -26.27
N HIS A 207 4.38 7.57 -25.20
CA HIS A 207 4.55 8.14 -23.85
C HIS A 207 5.69 9.18 -23.80
N HIS A 208 6.84 8.88 -24.45
CA HIS A 208 7.96 9.83 -24.51
C HIS A 208 7.62 11.09 -25.32
N ILE A 209 6.89 10.96 -26.43
CA ILE A 209 6.43 12.08 -27.24
C ILE A 209 5.47 12.95 -26.44
N GLY A 210 4.48 12.31 -25.78
CA GLY A 210 3.50 13.00 -24.94
C GLY A 210 4.16 13.75 -23.80
N LEU A 211 5.12 13.13 -23.13
CA LEU A 211 5.89 13.78 -22.06
C LEU A 211 6.67 14.99 -22.58
N ALA A 212 7.40 14.84 -23.70
CA ALA A 212 8.18 15.93 -24.28
C ALA A 212 7.28 17.11 -24.69
N LYS A 213 6.13 16.84 -25.32
CA LYS A 213 5.13 17.86 -25.65
C LYS A 213 4.59 18.56 -24.41
N SER A 214 4.24 17.78 -23.36
CA SER A 214 3.74 18.34 -22.11
C SER A 214 4.75 19.27 -21.43
N VAL A 215 6.01 18.86 -21.37
CA VAL A 215 7.08 19.68 -20.79
C VAL A 215 7.22 21.00 -21.53
N GLN A 216 7.21 20.96 -22.87
CA GLN A 216 7.36 22.14 -23.69
C GLN A 216 6.14 23.07 -23.67
N GLU A 217 4.94 22.50 -23.81
CA GLU A 217 3.69 23.26 -23.91
C GLU A 217 3.30 23.92 -22.58
N TYR A 218 3.53 23.22 -21.46
CA TYR A 218 3.12 23.70 -20.13
C TYR A 218 4.28 24.26 -19.29
N GLY A 219 5.49 24.33 -19.84
CA GLY A 219 6.67 24.89 -19.16
C GLY A 219 7.02 24.13 -17.87
N LEU A 220 6.96 22.80 -17.88
CA LEU A 220 7.19 21.99 -16.68
C LEU A 220 8.67 21.98 -16.32
N GLU A 221 9.00 22.40 -15.10
CA GLU A 221 10.38 22.43 -14.60
C GLU A 221 10.76 21.14 -13.86
N ARG A 222 9.79 20.49 -13.22
CA ARG A 222 9.99 19.26 -12.43
C ARG A 222 8.96 18.23 -12.81
N VAL A 223 9.42 17.04 -13.20
CA VAL A 223 8.57 15.98 -13.71
C VAL A 223 8.88 14.67 -12.99
N ILE A 224 7.83 13.97 -12.56
CA ILE A 224 7.89 12.61 -12.06
C ILE A 224 7.10 11.73 -13.02
N THR A 225 7.68 10.64 -13.48
CA THR A 225 7.03 9.68 -14.37
C THR A 225 6.89 8.32 -13.68
N PHE A 226 5.76 7.66 -13.92
CA PHE A 226 5.49 6.32 -13.46
C PHE A 226 5.41 5.38 -14.66
N HIS A 227 6.19 4.32 -14.64
CA HIS A 227 6.23 3.32 -15.71
C HIS A 227 5.85 1.95 -15.16
N THR A 228 5.04 1.18 -15.90
CA THR A 228 4.85 -0.25 -15.67
C THR A 228 6.03 -1.00 -16.29
N ARG A 229 6.57 -1.97 -15.56
CA ARG A 229 7.62 -2.88 -16.07
C ARG A 229 7.00 -3.99 -16.88
#